data_17666ef3f5a8e5cedebd0bab55ebea8e
#
_entry.id   17666ef3f5a8e5cedebd0bab55ebea8e
#
_cell.length_a   1.000
_cell.length_b   1.000
_cell.length_c   1.000
_cell.angle_alpha   90.00
_cell.angle_beta   90.00
_cell.angle_gamma   90.00
#
_symmetry.space_group_name_H-M   'P 1'
#
loop_
_entity.id
_entity.type
_entity.pdbx_description
1 polymer ?
#
loop_
_entity_poly.entity_id
_entity_poly.type
_entity_poly.pdbx_seq_one_letter_code
_entity_poly.pdbx_strand_id
1 'polypeptide(L)'
;MKKVLIVDDEPHLRLLYETELRREGFETMTAANAEQGLEYIETMPPDLVVLDIRMAGMDGIEALQRILDRDNTIPVVLNTAYSSYKENFMTWAADAYVTKSSDTTELVETVKELLQDHAVQA
;
A
#
# COMPACT_ATOMS: atom_id res chain seq x y z
N MET A 1 -4.86 2.75 16.99
CA MET A 1 -5.30 2.16 15.71
C MET A 1 -4.14 2.11 14.74
N LYS A 2 -4.07 1.05 13.97
CA LYS A 2 -3.06 0.96 12.92
C LYS A 2 -3.40 1.90 11.77
N LYS A 3 -2.38 2.49 11.17
CA LYS A 3 -2.53 3.50 10.13
C LYS A 3 -2.05 2.95 8.79
N VAL A 4 -2.90 3.06 7.77
CA VAL A 4 -2.61 2.58 6.42
C VAL A 4 -2.52 3.76 5.46
N LEU A 5 -1.41 3.84 4.73
CA LEU A 5 -1.23 4.84 3.67
C LEU A 5 -1.61 4.21 2.33
N ILE A 6 -2.50 4.86 1.59
CA ILE A 6 -2.95 4.41 0.28
C ILE A 6 -2.39 5.36 -0.77
N VAL A 7 -1.54 4.85 -1.65
CA VAL A 7 -0.93 5.63 -2.73
C VAL A 7 -1.49 5.15 -4.06
N ASP A 8 -2.34 5.96 -4.68
CA ASP A 8 -3.02 5.61 -5.93
C ASP A 8 -3.44 6.92 -6.58
N ASP A 9 -3.21 7.08 -7.89
CA ASP A 9 -3.53 8.32 -8.59
C ASP A 9 -5.01 8.43 -8.99
N GLU A 10 -5.81 7.39 -8.78
CA GLU A 10 -7.24 7.41 -9.09
C GLU A 10 -8.06 7.77 -7.87
N PRO A 11 -8.70 8.98 -7.86
CA PRO A 11 -9.40 9.45 -6.66
C PRO A 11 -10.53 8.53 -6.17
N HIS A 12 -11.28 7.93 -7.10
CA HIS A 12 -12.39 7.07 -6.69
C HIS A 12 -11.90 5.76 -6.06
N LEU A 13 -10.74 5.26 -6.47
CA LEU A 13 -10.16 4.07 -5.86
C LEU A 13 -9.59 4.39 -4.47
N ARG A 14 -8.93 5.54 -4.33
CA ARG A 14 -8.48 5.97 -3.01
C ARG A 14 -9.64 6.03 -2.03
N LEU A 15 -10.75 6.62 -2.46
CA LEU A 15 -11.94 6.73 -1.60
C LEU A 15 -12.51 5.36 -1.26
N LEU A 16 -12.58 4.47 -2.24
CA LEU A 16 -13.08 3.11 -2.02
C LEU A 16 -12.24 2.36 -0.99
N TYR A 17 -10.93 2.34 -1.17
CA TYR A 17 -10.04 1.62 -0.26
C TYR A 17 -10.03 2.24 1.13
N GLU A 18 -10.05 3.57 1.19
CA GLU A 18 -10.13 4.28 2.46
C GLU A 18 -11.41 3.91 3.22
N THR A 19 -12.54 3.91 2.53
CA THR A 19 -13.83 3.56 3.13
C THR A 19 -13.82 2.14 3.68
N GLU A 20 -13.34 1.19 2.87
CA GLU A 20 -13.32 -0.21 3.28
C GLU A 20 -12.37 -0.47 4.45
N LEU A 21 -11.20 0.15 4.43
CA LEU A 21 -10.23 -0.05 5.52
C LEU A 21 -10.68 0.63 6.81
N ARG A 22 -11.33 1.79 6.72
CA ARG A 22 -11.90 2.43 7.92
C ARG A 22 -12.99 1.59 8.55
N ARG A 23 -13.77 0.88 7.76
CA ARG A 23 -14.79 -0.04 8.27
C ARG A 23 -14.17 -1.15 9.12
N GLU A 24 -12.94 -1.54 8.80
CA GLU A 24 -12.23 -2.58 9.53
C GLU A 24 -11.49 -2.06 10.76
N GLY A 25 -11.60 -0.76 11.02
CA GLY A 25 -11.00 -0.16 12.22
C GLY A 25 -9.64 0.46 12.00
N PHE A 26 -9.18 0.58 10.75
CA PHE A 26 -7.90 1.21 10.47
C PHE A 26 -8.04 2.72 10.32
N GLU A 27 -7.00 3.44 10.70
CA GLU A 27 -6.85 4.83 10.36
C GLU A 27 -6.21 4.92 8.98
N THR A 28 -6.61 5.87 8.14
CA THR A 28 -6.13 5.93 6.76
C THR A 28 -5.55 7.30 6.41
N MET A 29 -4.53 7.27 5.54
CA MET A 29 -4.01 8.45 4.86
C MET A 29 -3.98 8.13 3.38
N THR A 30 -4.17 9.14 2.53
CA THR A 30 -4.15 8.93 1.09
C THR A 30 -3.14 9.85 0.42
N ALA A 31 -2.51 9.36 -0.65
CA ALA A 31 -1.59 10.13 -1.47
C ALA A 31 -1.94 9.90 -2.94
N ALA A 32 -1.91 10.97 -3.72
CA ALA A 32 -2.26 10.92 -5.14
C ALA A 32 -1.07 10.55 -6.03
N ASN A 33 0.13 10.58 -5.47
CA ASN A 33 1.36 10.26 -6.20
C ASN A 33 2.43 9.77 -5.22
N ALA A 34 3.53 9.27 -5.79
CA ALA A 34 4.60 8.68 -4.99
C ALA A 34 5.33 9.71 -4.13
N GLU A 35 5.54 10.92 -4.65
CA GLU A 35 6.22 11.96 -3.90
C GLU A 35 5.47 12.33 -2.62
N GLN A 36 4.15 12.47 -2.71
CA GLN A 36 3.31 12.74 -1.55
C GLN A 36 3.36 11.57 -0.57
N GLY A 37 3.33 10.35 -1.09
CA GLY A 37 3.43 9.15 -0.24
C GLY A 37 4.74 9.11 0.53
N LEU A 38 5.85 9.41 -0.15
CA LEU A 38 7.17 9.42 0.49
C LEU A 38 7.26 10.50 1.56
N GLU A 39 6.63 11.66 1.33
CA GLU A 39 6.58 12.72 2.32
C GLU A 39 5.86 12.27 3.60
N TYR A 40 4.76 11.55 3.47
CA TYR A 40 4.07 10.98 4.63
C TYR A 40 4.95 9.99 5.39
N ILE A 41 5.69 9.16 4.66
CA ILE A 41 6.58 8.18 5.30
C ILE A 41 7.63 8.88 6.16
N GLU A 42 8.10 10.04 5.73
CA GLU A 42 9.08 10.81 6.50
C GLU A 42 8.48 11.54 7.68
N THR A 43 7.30 12.13 7.50
CA THR A 43 6.73 13.03 8.51
C THR A 43 5.71 12.37 9.43
N MET A 44 4.96 11.40 8.92
CA MET A 44 3.94 10.68 9.67
C MET A 44 3.92 9.22 9.21
N PRO A 45 4.94 8.42 9.57
CA PRO A 45 5.07 7.08 9.04
C PRO A 45 3.85 6.20 9.33
N PRO A 46 3.33 5.52 8.29
CA PRO A 46 2.22 4.59 8.48
C PRO A 46 2.70 3.25 9.02
N ASP A 47 1.74 2.41 9.39
CA ASP A 47 2.03 1.03 9.78
C ASP A 47 2.08 0.09 8.57
N LEU A 48 1.50 0.50 7.44
CA LEU A 48 1.48 -0.26 6.20
C LEU A 48 1.20 0.68 5.03
N VAL A 49 1.76 0.36 3.86
CA VAL A 49 1.52 1.11 2.62
C VAL A 49 0.83 0.21 1.59
N VAL A 50 -0.26 0.69 1.01
CA VAL A 50 -0.89 0.10 -0.17
C VAL A 50 -0.45 0.96 -1.36
N LEU A 51 0.29 0.38 -2.29
CA LEU A 51 0.96 1.13 -3.36
C LEU A 51 0.54 0.62 -4.74
N ASP A 52 0.04 1.53 -5.59
CA ASP A 52 -0.23 1.23 -6.99
C ASP A 52 1.08 1.35 -7.78
N ILE A 53 1.33 0.39 -8.68
CA ILE A 53 2.55 0.39 -9.51
C ILE A 53 2.43 1.41 -10.66
N ARG A 54 1.28 1.47 -11.33
CA ARG A 54 1.10 2.31 -12.52
C ARG A 54 0.47 3.64 -12.13
N MET A 55 1.31 4.64 -11.96
CA MET A 55 0.89 6.00 -11.65
C MET A 55 1.59 7.00 -12.56
N ALA A 56 0.95 8.15 -12.77
CA ALA A 56 1.60 9.26 -13.46
C ALA A 56 2.80 9.76 -12.64
N GLY A 57 3.87 10.13 -13.32
CA GLY A 57 5.08 10.59 -12.65
C GLY A 57 5.98 9.43 -12.27
N MET A 58 6.28 9.31 -10.97
CA MET A 58 7.17 8.24 -10.49
C MET A 58 6.51 6.87 -10.63
N ASP A 59 7.23 5.94 -11.24
CA ASP A 59 6.81 4.55 -11.36
C ASP A 59 6.72 3.92 -9.97
N GLY A 60 5.72 3.06 -9.77
CA GLY A 60 5.52 2.39 -8.48
C GLY A 60 6.66 1.48 -8.07
N ILE A 61 7.38 0.89 -9.02
CA ILE A 61 8.58 0.10 -8.69
C ILE A 61 9.67 1.01 -8.12
N GLU A 62 9.88 2.17 -8.72
CA GLU A 62 10.81 3.16 -8.18
C GLU A 62 10.34 3.65 -6.81
N ALA A 63 9.03 3.87 -6.66
CA ALA A 63 8.46 4.28 -5.38
C ALA A 63 8.71 3.22 -4.30
N LEU A 64 8.51 1.95 -4.63
CA LEU A 64 8.78 0.85 -3.71
C LEU A 64 10.24 0.87 -3.25
N GLN A 65 11.18 1.04 -4.20
CA GLN A 65 12.60 1.11 -3.88
C GLN A 65 12.88 2.25 -2.90
N ARG A 66 12.32 3.42 -3.14
CA ARG A 66 12.52 4.58 -2.27
C ARG A 66 11.91 4.40 -0.89
N ILE A 67 10.75 3.74 -0.82
CA ILE A 67 10.13 3.44 0.47
C ILE A 67 11.03 2.52 1.28
N LEU A 68 11.54 1.47 0.65
CA LEU A 68 12.42 0.51 1.32
C LEU A 68 13.73 1.16 1.76
N ASP A 69 14.26 2.09 0.97
CA ASP A 69 15.47 2.83 1.32
C ASP A 69 15.26 3.73 2.54
N ARG A 70 14.04 4.24 2.71
CA ARG A 70 13.70 5.11 3.85
C ARG A 70 13.43 4.31 5.11
N ASP A 71 12.62 3.25 4.98
CA ASP A 71 12.22 2.43 6.12
C ASP A 71 11.77 1.07 5.62
N ASN A 72 12.65 0.08 5.72
CA ASN A 72 12.36 -1.27 5.26
C ASN A 72 11.55 -2.09 6.27
N THR A 73 11.13 -1.47 7.37
CA THR A 73 10.30 -2.15 8.37
C THR A 73 8.81 -1.98 8.09
N ILE A 74 8.43 -1.03 7.23
CA ILE A 74 7.03 -0.80 6.92
C ILE A 74 6.59 -1.80 5.85
N PRO A 75 5.59 -2.65 6.12
CA PRO A 75 5.09 -3.58 5.10
C PRO A 75 4.44 -2.83 3.95
N VAL A 76 4.69 -3.31 2.73
CA VAL A 76 4.16 -2.72 1.50
C VAL A 76 3.35 -3.76 0.76
N VAL A 77 2.09 -3.43 0.45
CA VAL A 77 1.21 -4.22 -0.40
C VAL A 77 1.11 -3.54 -1.75
N LEU A 78 1.54 -4.22 -2.80
CA LEU A 78 1.36 -3.72 -4.16
C LEU A 78 -0.05 -4.06 -4.61
N ASN A 79 -0.81 -3.05 -5.05
CA ASN A 79 -2.18 -3.20 -5.49
C ASN A 79 -2.31 -2.60 -6.89
N THR A 80 -2.35 -3.44 -7.92
CA THR A 80 -2.28 -3.00 -9.30
C THR A 80 -3.22 -3.78 -10.20
N ALA A 81 -3.64 -3.16 -11.30
CA ALA A 81 -4.45 -3.83 -12.33
C ALA A 81 -3.61 -4.75 -13.21
N TYR A 82 -2.29 -4.70 -13.12
CA TYR A 82 -1.39 -5.36 -14.07
C TYR A 82 -0.68 -6.55 -13.43
N SER A 83 -1.18 -7.76 -13.70
CA SER A 83 -0.60 -8.99 -13.14
C SER A 83 0.80 -9.29 -13.68
N SER A 84 1.17 -8.72 -14.83
CA SER A 84 2.49 -8.93 -15.41
C SER A 84 3.64 -8.47 -14.52
N TYR A 85 3.38 -7.55 -13.60
CA TYR A 85 4.41 -7.09 -12.66
C TYR A 85 4.81 -8.14 -11.63
N LYS A 86 4.04 -9.22 -11.49
CA LYS A 86 4.40 -10.31 -10.57
C LYS A 86 5.73 -10.97 -10.93
N GLU A 87 6.10 -10.90 -12.21
CA GLU A 87 7.36 -11.48 -12.69
C GLU A 87 8.56 -10.57 -12.45
N ASN A 88 8.34 -9.31 -12.07
CA ASN A 88 9.43 -8.39 -11.81
C ASN A 88 10.03 -8.67 -10.43
N PHE A 89 11.34 -8.93 -10.37
CA PHE A 89 11.98 -9.28 -9.10
C PHE A 89 11.85 -8.20 -8.04
N MET A 90 11.72 -6.93 -8.44
CA MET A 90 11.54 -5.84 -7.47
C MET A 90 10.21 -5.95 -6.72
N THR A 91 9.20 -6.54 -7.33
CA THR A 91 7.93 -6.72 -6.64
C THR A 91 8.04 -7.76 -5.51
N TRP A 92 9.06 -8.62 -5.56
CA TRP A 92 9.29 -9.59 -4.48
C TRP A 92 9.78 -8.93 -3.19
N ALA A 93 10.23 -7.69 -3.28
CA ALA A 93 10.62 -6.92 -2.10
C ALA A 93 9.41 -6.41 -1.32
N ALA A 94 8.23 -6.40 -1.94
CA ALA A 94 6.99 -6.08 -1.25
C ALA A 94 6.53 -7.27 -0.42
N ASP A 95 5.73 -7.00 0.59
CA ASP A 95 5.22 -8.06 1.48
C ASP A 95 4.06 -8.82 0.86
N ALA A 96 3.34 -8.19 -0.06
CA ALA A 96 2.24 -8.84 -0.77
C ALA A 96 1.98 -8.16 -2.10
N TYR A 97 1.32 -8.88 -3.00
CA TYR A 97 0.93 -8.38 -4.32
C TYR A 97 -0.55 -8.73 -4.52
N VAL A 98 -1.39 -7.72 -4.70
CA VAL A 98 -2.82 -7.89 -4.90
C VAL A 98 -3.21 -7.28 -6.26
N THR A 99 -3.87 -8.06 -7.11
CA THR A 99 -4.37 -7.55 -8.37
C THR A 99 -5.68 -6.78 -8.11
N LYS A 100 -5.79 -5.57 -8.67
CA LYS A 100 -6.97 -4.73 -8.50
C LYS A 100 -8.23 -5.45 -8.99
N SER A 101 -9.30 -5.33 -8.23
CA SER A 101 -10.59 -5.93 -8.52
C SER A 101 -11.68 -5.01 -7.97
N SER A 102 -12.89 -5.13 -8.52
CA SER A 102 -14.05 -4.44 -7.96
C SER A 102 -14.41 -4.99 -6.58
N ASP A 103 -13.98 -6.21 -6.28
CA ASP A 103 -14.10 -6.79 -4.94
C ASP A 103 -12.83 -6.51 -4.15
N THR A 104 -12.96 -5.75 -3.08
CA THR A 104 -11.83 -5.34 -2.25
C THR A 104 -11.47 -6.35 -1.16
N THR A 105 -12.14 -7.49 -1.13
CA THR A 105 -11.97 -8.48 -0.06
C THR A 105 -10.53 -8.95 0.07
N GLU A 106 -9.87 -9.27 -1.04
CA GLU A 106 -8.48 -9.75 -1.00
C GLU A 106 -7.54 -8.69 -0.44
N LEU A 107 -7.71 -7.44 -0.85
CA LEU A 107 -6.89 -6.35 -0.36
C LEU A 107 -7.08 -6.16 1.15
N VAL A 108 -8.33 -6.10 1.59
CA VAL A 108 -8.64 -5.90 3.01
C VAL A 108 -8.09 -7.06 3.84
N GLU A 109 -8.29 -8.30 3.41
CA GLU A 109 -7.78 -9.46 4.14
C GLU A 109 -6.26 -9.46 4.21
N THR A 110 -5.59 -9.07 3.12
CA THR A 110 -4.12 -9.00 3.09
C THR A 110 -3.61 -7.95 4.08
N VAL A 111 -4.23 -6.78 4.12
CA VAL A 111 -3.86 -5.73 5.07
C VAL A 111 -4.05 -6.22 6.50
N LYS A 112 -5.17 -6.85 6.78
CA LYS A 112 -5.47 -7.38 8.11
C LYS A 112 -4.44 -8.42 8.54
N GLU A 113 -4.10 -9.35 7.64
CA GLU A 113 -3.10 -10.39 7.94
C GLU A 113 -1.75 -9.80 8.29
N LEU A 114 -1.28 -8.86 7.48
CA LEU A 114 0.04 -8.27 7.70
C LEU A 114 0.11 -7.49 9.01
N LEU A 115 -0.95 -6.81 9.39
CA LEU A 115 -0.97 -6.02 10.62
C LEU A 115 -1.30 -6.86 11.84
N GLN A 116 -2.11 -7.91 11.70
CA GLN A 116 -2.44 -8.81 12.81
C GLN A 116 -1.27 -9.69 13.22
N ASP A 117 -0.45 -10.12 12.26
CA ASP A 117 0.72 -10.94 12.57
C ASP A 117 1.62 -10.26 13.60
N HIS A 118 1.76 -8.95 13.52
CA HIS A 118 2.54 -8.19 14.50
C HIS A 118 1.88 -8.20 15.88
N ALA A 119 0.55 -8.14 15.91
CA ALA A 119 -0.21 -8.14 17.17
C ALA A 119 -0.17 -9.52 17.83
N VAL A 120 -0.26 -10.59 17.06
CA VAL A 120 -0.26 -11.96 17.58
C VAL A 120 1.07 -12.33 18.21
N GLN A 121 2.15 -11.76 17.69
CA GLN A 121 3.49 -12.06 18.20
C GLN A 121 3.85 -11.27 19.45
N ALA A 122 3.05 -10.30 19.78
CA ALA A 122 3.24 -9.54 21.00
C ALA A 122 2.68 -10.29 22.19
#